data_1758f2cdd07b22ee4f3f21d572520722
#
_entry.id   1758f2cdd07b22ee4f3f21d572520722
#
_cell.length_a   1.000
_cell.length_b   1.000
_cell.length_c   1.000
_cell.angle_alpha   90.00
_cell.angle_beta   90.00
_cell.angle_gamma   90.00
#
_symmetry.space_group_name_H-M   'P 1'
#
loop_
_entity.id
_entity.type
_entity.pdbx_description
1 polymer ?
#
loop_
_entity_poly.entity_id
_entity_poly.type
_entity_poly.pdbx_seq_one_letter_code
_entity_poly.pdbx_strand_id
1 'polypeptide(L)'
;MFEEIPTARPNTPLLDQVNAPADLRAFKKEQLPALVRELREFMLYSVGQTGGHFGAGLGVVELTVALHYLYNTPEDRIVWDVGHQAYPHKILTGRREALLNIRQENGISGFPKRDESEYDTFGVGHSSTSIGAALGMSIAAQQLKTGRKSVAIIGDGAMSAGMAFEALNHAGHVKADMLVILNDNEMSISKPVGALSSYFARIWASKTYDNIRKGGQKVFSGLPSALELARKAEEHMKGMVSPGMMFEELGFNYIGPIDGHDMDHLLTTIANLKDRSGPQFLHVITKKGKGFEPAEGDPIGYHAINKIEPDPKPNIEKSTLPKYCNVFGKWICDAAEQDDKLVAITPAMKEGSDLIDFADRFPTRYFDVAIAEQHAVTLAAGMACDGIKPVVAIYSTFLQRAYDQLIHDVALQNLDVLFAIDRAGLVGEDGPTHAGVYDLSYLRCIPNMVVMAPSDEDECRKMLQTGYEYKGPAAVRYPRGTGQGVDIESTLNTLEIGKSRTLRTGQSGIVICGFGRPTYDALHAANNLDATLLDMRFVKPLDEAALLAQSHAKLIVTVEENAIMGGAGSAVSEFLLANNLTIPTLHLGLPDQYEEHASHASMLKRVGLDAPGIDQMIKQKLTQL
;
A
#
# COMPACT_ATOMS: atom_id res chain seq x y z
N MET A 1 -10.68 -20.27 21.25
CA MET A 1 -10.55 -18.85 20.87
C MET A 1 -9.55 -18.26 21.83
N PHE A 2 -8.66 -17.40 21.35
CA PHE A 2 -7.69 -16.69 22.19
C PHE A 2 -8.30 -15.35 22.58
N GLU A 3 -8.12 -14.94 23.83
CA GLU A 3 -8.62 -13.65 24.37
C GLU A 3 -7.48 -12.64 24.53
N GLU A 4 -6.25 -13.12 24.71
CA GLU A 4 -5.06 -12.31 24.92
C GLU A 4 -3.94 -12.73 23.95
N ILE A 5 -3.03 -11.80 23.66
CA ILE A 5 -1.82 -12.09 22.88
C ILE A 5 -0.78 -12.72 23.82
N PRO A 6 -0.24 -13.91 23.51
CA PRO A 6 0.76 -14.56 24.34
C PRO A 6 2.02 -13.69 24.50
N THR A 7 2.46 -13.49 25.73
CA THR A 7 3.73 -12.78 26.04
C THR A 7 4.92 -13.73 26.09
N ALA A 8 4.68 -15.00 26.33
CA ALA A 8 5.69 -16.07 26.30
C ALA A 8 5.52 -16.92 25.04
N ARG A 9 6.64 -17.48 24.55
CA ARG A 9 6.62 -18.39 23.41
C ARG A 9 5.70 -19.59 23.68
N PRO A 10 4.71 -19.84 22.81
CA PRO A 10 3.80 -20.97 22.96
C PRO A 10 4.51 -22.31 22.71
N ASN A 11 3.97 -23.37 23.28
CA ASN A 11 4.40 -24.73 22.99
C ASN A 11 3.72 -25.24 21.72
N THR A 12 4.52 -25.46 20.66
CA THR A 12 4.02 -25.76 19.31
C THR A 12 4.62 -27.06 18.74
N PRO A 13 4.38 -28.23 19.38
CA PRO A 13 5.09 -29.47 19.05
C PRO A 13 4.85 -29.98 17.62
N LEU A 14 3.72 -29.68 16.97
CA LEU A 14 3.50 -30.00 15.56
C LEU A 14 4.16 -28.96 14.65
N LEU A 15 3.96 -27.69 14.92
CA LEU A 15 4.56 -26.62 14.13
C LEU A 15 6.10 -26.65 14.18
N ASP A 16 6.68 -27.06 15.28
CA ASP A 16 8.14 -27.18 15.44
C ASP A 16 8.76 -28.25 14.52
N GLN A 17 7.96 -29.18 14.00
CA GLN A 17 8.37 -30.18 13.02
C GLN A 17 8.31 -29.65 11.57
N VAL A 18 7.69 -28.49 11.32
CA VAL A 18 7.52 -27.91 9.99
C VAL A 18 8.62 -26.88 9.71
N ASN A 19 9.65 -27.27 8.97
CA ASN A 19 10.71 -26.37 8.49
C ASN A 19 10.54 -26.03 7.00
N ALA A 20 9.78 -26.85 6.28
CA ALA A 20 9.42 -26.62 4.89
C ALA A 20 8.03 -27.20 4.60
N PRO A 21 7.34 -26.77 3.53
CA PRO A 21 6.06 -27.36 3.13
C PRO A 21 6.10 -28.87 2.88
N ALA A 22 7.27 -29.42 2.56
CA ALA A 22 7.43 -30.88 2.45
C ALA A 22 7.17 -31.61 3.76
N ASP A 23 7.57 -31.04 4.89
CA ASP A 23 7.32 -31.62 6.22
C ASP A 23 5.83 -31.60 6.55
N LEU A 24 5.13 -30.51 6.20
CA LEU A 24 3.69 -30.38 6.36
C LEU A 24 2.93 -31.48 5.58
N ARG A 25 3.38 -31.81 4.37
CA ARG A 25 2.76 -32.85 3.54
C ARG A 25 2.93 -34.26 4.10
N ALA A 26 3.85 -34.46 5.04
CA ALA A 26 4.02 -35.73 5.73
C ALA A 26 2.99 -35.97 6.87
N PHE A 27 2.27 -34.94 7.30
CA PHE A 27 1.27 -35.06 8.36
C PHE A 27 0.02 -35.76 7.88
N LYS A 28 -0.64 -36.46 8.82
CA LYS A 28 -1.99 -37.02 8.59
C LYS A 28 -3.00 -35.86 8.64
N LYS A 29 -4.10 -36.00 7.88
CA LYS A 29 -5.17 -34.98 7.84
C LYS A 29 -5.71 -34.64 9.23
N GLU A 30 -5.82 -35.61 10.10
CA GLU A 30 -6.34 -35.45 11.47
C GLU A 30 -5.46 -34.58 12.37
N GLN A 31 -4.20 -34.36 11.99
CA GLN A 31 -3.26 -33.48 12.72
C GLN A 31 -3.37 -32.02 12.30
N LEU A 32 -3.91 -31.74 11.11
CA LEU A 32 -3.93 -30.38 10.54
C LEU A 32 -4.75 -29.38 11.39
N PRO A 33 -5.91 -29.72 12.00
CA PRO A 33 -6.60 -28.78 12.88
C PRO A 33 -5.78 -28.36 14.11
N ALA A 34 -5.00 -29.29 14.68
CA ALA A 34 -4.09 -28.97 15.79
C ALA A 34 -2.93 -28.09 15.33
N LEU A 35 -2.34 -28.38 14.18
CA LEU A 35 -1.30 -27.52 13.56
C LEU A 35 -1.81 -26.11 13.28
N VAL A 36 -3.01 -25.95 12.75
CA VAL A 36 -3.68 -24.65 12.52
C VAL A 36 -3.77 -23.84 13.81
N ARG A 37 -4.12 -24.50 14.92
CA ARG A 37 -4.18 -23.85 16.23
C ARG A 37 -2.81 -23.38 16.69
N GLU A 38 -1.79 -24.24 16.62
CA GLU A 38 -0.41 -23.91 17.00
C GLU A 38 0.16 -22.78 16.13
N LEU A 39 -0.08 -22.82 14.82
CA LEU A 39 0.33 -21.77 13.87
C LEU A 39 -0.30 -20.42 14.20
N ARG A 40 -1.59 -20.41 14.54
CA ARG A 40 -2.31 -19.21 14.96
C ARG A 40 -1.74 -18.64 16.27
N GLU A 41 -1.50 -19.49 17.25
CA GLU A 41 -0.95 -19.10 18.55
C GLU A 41 0.48 -18.52 18.42
N PHE A 42 1.32 -19.16 17.61
CA PHE A 42 2.66 -18.65 17.31
C PHE A 42 2.63 -17.31 16.56
N MET A 43 1.69 -17.14 15.63
CA MET A 43 1.51 -15.87 14.91
C MET A 43 1.06 -14.75 15.86
N LEU A 44 0.12 -15.02 16.78
CA LEU A 44 -0.28 -14.08 17.83
C LEU A 44 0.92 -13.64 18.66
N TYR A 45 1.73 -14.57 19.13
CA TYR A 45 2.94 -14.32 19.90
C TYR A 45 3.95 -13.45 19.11
N SER A 46 4.31 -13.88 17.90
CA SER A 46 5.37 -13.22 17.12
C SER A 46 5.00 -11.80 16.69
N VAL A 47 3.77 -11.60 16.20
CA VAL A 47 3.32 -10.25 15.78
C VAL A 47 3.12 -9.34 16.99
N GLY A 48 2.74 -9.89 18.14
CA GLY A 48 2.73 -9.13 19.41
C GLY A 48 4.09 -8.57 19.79
N GLN A 49 5.20 -9.26 19.46
CA GLN A 49 6.57 -8.83 19.76
C GLN A 49 7.09 -7.75 18.80
N THR A 50 6.61 -7.73 17.56
CA THR A 50 7.17 -6.88 16.49
C THR A 50 6.23 -5.80 15.99
N GLY A 51 4.91 -6.01 16.15
CA GLY A 51 3.89 -5.30 15.39
C GLY A 51 3.81 -5.83 13.96
N GLY A 52 2.81 -5.38 13.22
CA GLY A 52 2.62 -5.74 11.81
C GLY A 52 1.17 -6.02 11.44
N HIS A 53 0.96 -6.54 10.22
CA HIS A 53 -0.35 -6.92 9.74
C HIS A 53 -0.87 -8.15 10.50
N PHE A 54 -2.05 -8.05 11.08
CA PHE A 54 -2.49 -9.02 12.08
C PHE A 54 -3.76 -9.77 11.67
N GLY A 55 -4.88 -9.04 11.59
CA GLY A 55 -6.19 -9.64 11.39
C GLY A 55 -6.33 -10.42 10.07
N ALA A 56 -5.70 -9.94 9.00
CA ALA A 56 -5.77 -10.59 7.69
C ALA A 56 -5.05 -11.95 7.69
N GLY A 57 -3.86 -12.03 8.32
CA GLY A 57 -3.11 -13.28 8.45
C GLY A 57 -3.86 -14.33 9.27
N LEU A 58 -4.53 -13.94 10.38
CA LEU A 58 -5.36 -14.83 11.19
C LEU A 58 -6.53 -15.43 10.40
N GLY A 59 -7.09 -14.66 9.46
CA GLY A 59 -8.20 -15.10 8.63
C GLY A 59 -7.87 -16.19 7.60
N VAL A 60 -6.60 -16.36 7.23
CA VAL A 60 -6.18 -17.28 6.17
C VAL A 60 -5.31 -18.44 6.63
N VAL A 61 -5.25 -18.72 7.93
CA VAL A 61 -4.40 -19.79 8.47
C VAL A 61 -4.78 -21.14 7.89
N GLU A 62 -6.06 -21.52 7.91
CA GLU A 62 -6.57 -22.77 7.36
C GLU A 62 -6.29 -22.87 5.85
N LEU A 63 -6.57 -21.81 5.11
CA LEU A 63 -6.32 -21.74 3.67
C LEU A 63 -4.84 -21.93 3.34
N THR A 64 -3.95 -21.29 4.11
CA THR A 64 -2.50 -21.39 3.91
C THR A 64 -2.00 -22.82 4.16
N VAL A 65 -2.47 -23.46 5.24
CA VAL A 65 -2.15 -24.86 5.54
C VAL A 65 -2.66 -25.79 4.42
N ALA A 66 -3.91 -25.61 3.97
CA ALA A 66 -4.48 -26.42 2.90
C ALA A 66 -3.70 -26.31 1.59
N LEU A 67 -3.29 -25.09 1.21
CA LEU A 67 -2.52 -24.84 0.00
C LEU A 67 -1.14 -25.52 0.05
N HIS A 68 -0.36 -25.32 1.13
CA HIS A 68 0.96 -25.93 1.26
C HIS A 68 0.92 -27.45 1.48
N TYR A 69 -0.20 -27.96 1.98
CA TYR A 69 -0.44 -29.40 2.11
C TYR A 69 -0.70 -30.07 0.76
N LEU A 70 -1.45 -29.40 -0.13
CA LEU A 70 -1.90 -29.97 -1.40
C LEU A 70 -0.98 -29.66 -2.59
N TYR A 71 -0.41 -28.46 -2.65
CA TYR A 71 0.48 -28.06 -3.74
C TYR A 71 1.94 -28.37 -3.44
N ASN A 72 2.68 -28.76 -4.47
CA ASN A 72 4.10 -29.07 -4.34
C ASN A 72 4.94 -27.78 -4.47
N THR A 73 4.81 -26.89 -3.47
CA THR A 73 5.63 -25.65 -3.43
C THR A 73 7.09 -26.00 -3.07
N PRO A 74 8.08 -25.27 -3.62
CA PRO A 74 7.98 -24.08 -4.47
C PRO A 74 7.78 -24.37 -5.98
N GLU A 75 7.75 -25.63 -6.42
CA GLU A 75 7.52 -25.97 -7.82
C GLU A 75 6.17 -25.42 -8.33
N ASP A 76 5.08 -25.73 -7.62
CA ASP A 76 3.80 -25.07 -7.83
C ASP A 76 3.86 -23.63 -7.29
N ARG A 77 3.27 -22.68 -7.99
CA ARG A 77 3.37 -21.24 -7.72
C ARG A 77 2.15 -20.74 -6.96
N ILE A 78 2.38 -20.14 -5.81
CA ILE A 78 1.36 -19.45 -5.01
C ILE A 78 1.68 -17.96 -5.01
N VAL A 79 0.73 -17.13 -5.44
CA VAL A 79 0.87 -15.66 -5.46
C VAL A 79 -0.17 -15.06 -4.53
N TRP A 80 0.30 -14.39 -3.50
CA TRP A 80 -0.53 -13.66 -2.53
C TRP A 80 -0.77 -12.24 -3.03
N ASP A 81 -2.03 -11.80 -3.12
CA ASP A 81 -2.33 -10.41 -3.45
C ASP A 81 -2.03 -9.50 -2.26
N VAL A 82 -1.41 -8.34 -2.49
CA VAL A 82 -0.87 -7.45 -1.45
C VAL A 82 0.21 -8.15 -0.60
N GLY A 83 -0.10 -9.32 -0.05
CA GLY A 83 0.81 -10.13 0.76
C GLY A 83 0.82 -9.82 2.26
N HIS A 84 -0.01 -8.88 2.72
CA HIS A 84 -0.14 -8.54 4.15
C HIS A 84 -0.73 -9.70 4.99
N GLN A 85 -1.41 -10.66 4.36
CA GLN A 85 -1.95 -11.87 4.97
C GLN A 85 -0.97 -13.05 4.97
N ALA A 86 0.24 -12.91 4.40
CA ALA A 86 1.15 -14.04 4.13
C ALA A 86 2.06 -14.44 5.31
N TYR A 87 1.77 -14.00 6.54
CA TYR A 87 2.59 -14.41 7.70
C TYR A 87 2.52 -15.92 7.98
N PRO A 88 1.34 -16.60 7.91
CA PRO A 88 1.29 -18.06 7.99
C PRO A 88 2.13 -18.74 6.90
N HIS A 89 2.15 -18.20 5.68
CA HIS A 89 3.00 -18.68 4.60
C HIS A 89 4.49 -18.59 4.96
N LYS A 90 4.96 -17.45 5.50
CA LYS A 90 6.35 -17.29 5.94
C LYS A 90 6.73 -18.29 7.04
N ILE A 91 5.85 -18.53 8.00
CA ILE A 91 6.07 -19.51 9.07
C ILE A 91 6.26 -20.92 8.49
N LEU A 92 5.34 -21.35 7.61
CA LEU A 92 5.35 -22.70 7.03
C LEU A 92 6.48 -22.92 6.00
N THR A 93 7.13 -21.86 5.55
CA THR A 93 8.21 -21.89 4.56
C THR A 93 9.60 -21.62 5.16
N GLY A 94 9.81 -22.05 6.41
CA GLY A 94 11.10 -22.05 7.08
C GLY A 94 11.51 -20.74 7.76
N ARG A 95 10.63 -19.73 7.79
CA ARG A 95 10.93 -18.42 8.38
C ARG A 95 10.27 -18.19 9.75
N ARG A 96 9.91 -19.27 10.45
CA ARG A 96 9.26 -19.21 11.76
C ARG A 96 10.03 -18.36 12.77
N GLU A 97 11.32 -18.64 12.96
CA GLU A 97 12.14 -17.88 13.90
C GLU A 97 12.43 -16.46 13.41
N ALA A 98 12.62 -16.28 12.10
CA ALA A 98 12.85 -14.98 11.51
C ALA A 98 11.63 -14.04 11.64
N LEU A 99 10.42 -14.60 11.80
CA LEU A 99 9.20 -13.79 12.00
C LEU A 99 9.27 -12.94 13.28
N LEU A 100 10.08 -13.33 14.27
CA LEU A 100 10.30 -12.56 15.50
C LEU A 100 11.03 -11.22 15.27
N ASN A 101 11.55 -11.00 14.05
CA ASN A 101 12.17 -9.75 13.62
C ASN A 101 11.54 -9.20 12.33
N ILE A 102 10.29 -9.60 12.02
CA ILE A 102 9.61 -9.11 10.82
C ILE A 102 9.46 -7.59 10.85
N ARG A 103 9.67 -6.92 9.71
CA ARG A 103 9.56 -5.46 9.53
C ARG A 103 10.56 -4.64 10.35
N GLN A 104 11.52 -5.28 11.01
CA GLN A 104 12.59 -4.62 11.75
C GLN A 104 13.87 -4.58 10.92
N GLU A 105 14.78 -3.67 11.25
CA GLU A 105 16.08 -3.58 10.59
C GLU A 105 16.81 -4.91 10.65
N ASN A 106 17.32 -5.38 9.51
CA ASN A 106 17.93 -6.70 9.30
C ASN A 106 16.99 -7.90 9.54
N GLY A 107 15.68 -7.67 9.69
CA GLY A 107 14.67 -8.69 9.77
C GLY A 107 14.06 -9.02 8.40
N ILE A 108 13.06 -9.92 8.39
CA ILE A 108 12.35 -10.26 7.16
C ILE A 108 11.29 -9.23 6.79
N SER A 109 10.99 -9.13 5.49
CA SER A 109 9.99 -8.23 4.94
C SER A 109 8.58 -8.53 5.47
N GLY A 110 7.75 -7.50 5.62
CA GLY A 110 6.32 -7.64 5.93
C GLY A 110 5.49 -8.24 4.80
N PHE A 111 6.07 -8.35 3.59
CA PHE A 111 5.44 -8.89 2.39
C PHE A 111 6.29 -10.00 1.78
N PRO A 112 5.71 -10.93 0.99
CA PRO A 112 6.49 -11.85 0.17
C PRO A 112 7.50 -11.13 -0.71
N LYS A 113 8.76 -11.61 -0.69
CA LYS A 113 9.89 -11.02 -1.39
C LYS A 113 10.76 -12.11 -1.99
N ARG A 114 10.98 -12.08 -3.33
CA ARG A 114 11.60 -13.19 -4.07
C ARG A 114 13.03 -13.51 -3.66
N ASP A 115 13.79 -12.53 -3.23
CA ASP A 115 15.17 -12.69 -2.77
C ASP A 115 15.26 -13.13 -1.29
N GLU A 116 14.12 -13.14 -0.57
CA GLU A 116 14.02 -13.64 0.80
C GLU A 116 13.79 -15.15 0.85
N SER A 117 13.02 -15.70 -0.09
CA SER A 117 12.65 -17.13 -0.09
C SER A 117 12.26 -17.61 -1.49
N GLU A 118 12.65 -18.84 -1.84
CA GLU A 118 12.20 -19.52 -3.07
C GLU A 118 10.69 -19.77 -3.12
N TYR A 119 10.03 -19.78 -1.96
CA TYR A 119 8.58 -19.91 -1.83
C TYR A 119 7.83 -18.61 -2.12
N ASP A 120 8.50 -17.45 -2.06
CA ASP A 120 7.95 -16.16 -2.42
C ASP A 120 8.05 -15.98 -3.94
N THR A 121 7.16 -16.65 -4.68
CA THR A 121 7.25 -16.78 -6.13
C THR A 121 7.06 -15.46 -6.88
N PHE A 122 6.44 -14.46 -6.24
CA PHE A 122 6.26 -13.10 -6.75
C PHE A 122 6.36 -12.10 -5.60
N GLY A 123 7.12 -11.02 -5.78
CA GLY A 123 7.21 -9.92 -4.83
C GLY A 123 5.94 -9.07 -4.87
N VAL A 124 5.38 -8.77 -3.71
CA VAL A 124 4.10 -8.07 -3.58
C VAL A 124 4.17 -6.93 -2.56
N GLY A 125 3.13 -6.17 -2.43
CA GLY A 125 2.98 -4.99 -1.56
C GLY A 125 1.82 -4.12 -2.02
N HIS A 126 1.68 -3.93 -3.35
CA HIS A 126 0.52 -3.31 -3.96
C HIS A 126 -0.53 -4.35 -4.34
N SER A 127 -1.80 -3.96 -4.29
CA SER A 127 -2.93 -4.85 -4.55
C SER A 127 -3.13 -5.20 -6.02
N SER A 128 -3.93 -6.24 -6.26
CA SER A 128 -4.60 -6.54 -7.54
C SER A 128 -3.67 -7.06 -8.64
N THR A 129 -2.46 -7.48 -8.28
CA THR A 129 -1.46 -8.00 -9.23
C THR A 129 -1.40 -9.52 -9.28
N SER A 130 -1.96 -10.22 -8.28
CA SER A 130 -1.79 -11.67 -8.11
C SER A 130 -2.34 -12.49 -9.27
N ILE A 131 -3.51 -12.13 -9.80
CA ILE A 131 -4.14 -12.86 -10.91
C ILE A 131 -3.28 -12.75 -12.17
N GLY A 132 -2.83 -11.52 -12.52
CA GLY A 132 -1.97 -11.29 -13.67
C GLY A 132 -0.63 -12.01 -13.56
N ALA A 133 -0.02 -11.99 -12.36
CA ALA A 133 1.24 -12.69 -12.11
C ALA A 133 1.08 -14.21 -12.22
N ALA A 134 0.04 -14.79 -11.58
CA ALA A 134 -0.23 -16.22 -11.66
C ALA A 134 -0.61 -16.66 -13.10
N LEU A 135 -1.33 -15.82 -13.86
CA LEU A 135 -1.61 -16.04 -15.27
C LEU A 135 -0.31 -16.12 -16.09
N GLY A 136 0.60 -15.17 -15.90
CA GLY A 136 1.91 -15.19 -16.55
C GLY A 136 2.71 -16.46 -16.22
N MET A 137 2.67 -16.92 -14.95
CA MET A 137 3.32 -18.17 -14.52
C MET A 137 2.66 -19.41 -15.15
N SER A 138 1.32 -19.43 -15.26
CA SER A 138 0.57 -20.51 -15.93
C SER A 138 0.93 -20.61 -17.41
N ILE A 139 0.94 -19.48 -18.12
CA ILE A 139 1.34 -19.43 -19.53
C ILE A 139 2.80 -19.91 -19.70
N ALA A 140 3.71 -19.46 -18.82
CA ALA A 140 5.10 -19.90 -18.84
C ALA A 140 5.23 -21.42 -18.59
N ALA A 141 4.47 -21.95 -17.62
CA ALA A 141 4.45 -23.38 -17.34
C ALA A 141 3.96 -24.21 -18.56
N GLN A 142 2.96 -23.72 -19.26
CA GLN A 142 2.46 -24.33 -20.50
C GLN A 142 3.52 -24.31 -21.63
N GLN A 143 4.15 -23.16 -21.87
CA GLN A 143 5.19 -23.01 -22.88
C GLN A 143 6.41 -23.90 -22.59
N LEU A 144 6.82 -23.97 -21.34
CA LEU A 144 7.95 -24.79 -20.88
C LEU A 144 7.58 -26.26 -20.64
N LYS A 145 6.29 -26.62 -20.75
CA LYS A 145 5.74 -27.97 -20.51
C LYS A 145 6.15 -28.58 -19.16
N THR A 146 6.17 -27.74 -18.13
CA THR A 146 6.61 -28.16 -16.78
C THR A 146 5.52 -28.85 -15.97
N GLY A 147 4.24 -28.67 -16.32
CA GLY A 147 3.09 -29.13 -15.54
C GLY A 147 2.84 -28.41 -14.23
N ARG A 148 3.58 -27.32 -13.95
CA ARG A 148 3.43 -26.52 -12.73
C ARG A 148 2.04 -25.91 -12.64
N LYS A 149 1.47 -25.93 -11.44
CA LYS A 149 0.22 -25.25 -11.13
C LYS A 149 0.49 -23.82 -10.65
N SER A 150 -0.45 -22.93 -10.94
CA SER A 150 -0.40 -21.52 -10.52
C SER A 150 -1.67 -21.15 -9.77
N VAL A 151 -1.52 -20.59 -8.58
CA VAL A 151 -2.61 -20.20 -7.69
C VAL A 151 -2.46 -18.72 -7.35
N ALA A 152 -3.51 -17.93 -7.56
CA ALA A 152 -3.62 -16.55 -7.09
C ALA A 152 -4.59 -16.49 -5.91
N ILE A 153 -4.20 -15.85 -4.81
CA ILE A 153 -5.09 -15.57 -3.68
C ILE A 153 -5.32 -14.05 -3.63
N ILE A 154 -6.56 -13.64 -3.80
CA ILE A 154 -6.94 -12.22 -3.85
C ILE A 154 -8.07 -11.94 -2.85
N GLY A 155 -7.98 -10.81 -2.14
CA GLY A 155 -9.05 -10.35 -1.26
C GLY A 155 -10.17 -9.64 -2.03
N ASP A 156 -11.36 -9.60 -1.45
CA ASP A 156 -12.55 -8.92 -1.99
C ASP A 156 -12.29 -7.43 -2.29
N GLY A 157 -11.58 -6.71 -1.40
CA GLY A 157 -11.17 -5.32 -1.64
C GLY A 157 -10.26 -5.16 -2.86
N ALA A 158 -9.27 -6.05 -3.02
CA ALA A 158 -8.33 -6.01 -4.14
C ALA A 158 -8.97 -6.40 -5.49
N MET A 159 -10.08 -7.16 -5.47
CA MET A 159 -10.87 -7.48 -6.66
C MET A 159 -11.53 -6.26 -7.32
N SER A 160 -11.66 -5.14 -6.61
CA SER A 160 -12.30 -3.92 -7.14
C SER A 160 -11.46 -3.17 -8.18
N ALA A 161 -10.15 -3.45 -8.29
CA ALA A 161 -9.27 -2.76 -9.23
C ALA A 161 -9.42 -3.29 -10.67
N GLY A 162 -9.28 -2.40 -11.65
CA GLY A 162 -9.37 -2.73 -13.08
C GLY A 162 -8.40 -3.84 -13.49
N MET A 163 -7.16 -3.84 -12.99
CA MET A 163 -6.15 -4.86 -13.29
C MET A 163 -6.61 -6.29 -12.95
N ALA A 164 -7.39 -6.48 -11.89
CA ALA A 164 -7.95 -7.79 -11.55
C ALA A 164 -8.92 -8.28 -12.64
N PHE A 165 -9.81 -7.40 -13.12
CA PHE A 165 -10.75 -7.70 -14.19
C PHE A 165 -10.06 -7.93 -15.54
N GLU A 166 -9.05 -7.12 -15.89
CA GLU A 166 -8.23 -7.30 -17.08
C GLU A 166 -7.57 -8.69 -17.08
N ALA A 167 -7.00 -9.08 -15.94
CA ALA A 167 -6.35 -10.38 -15.81
C ALA A 167 -7.35 -11.54 -15.87
N LEU A 168 -8.54 -11.42 -15.26
CA LEU A 168 -9.61 -12.42 -15.37
C LEU A 168 -10.09 -12.57 -16.82
N ASN A 169 -10.38 -11.47 -17.49
CA ASN A 169 -10.80 -11.46 -18.88
C ASN A 169 -9.77 -12.16 -19.79
N HIS A 170 -8.48 -11.86 -19.59
CA HIS A 170 -7.40 -12.50 -20.37
C HIS A 170 -7.24 -13.98 -20.01
N ALA A 171 -7.30 -14.35 -18.73
CA ALA A 171 -7.18 -15.74 -18.30
C ALA A 171 -8.27 -16.64 -18.89
N GLY A 172 -9.52 -16.15 -18.93
CA GLY A 172 -10.64 -16.84 -19.55
C GLY A 172 -10.47 -16.99 -21.06
N HIS A 173 -10.02 -15.93 -21.74
CA HIS A 173 -9.77 -15.96 -23.19
C HIS A 173 -8.72 -17.02 -23.57
N VAL A 174 -7.59 -17.06 -22.87
CA VAL A 174 -6.51 -18.03 -23.16
C VAL A 174 -6.73 -19.39 -22.52
N LYS A 175 -7.81 -19.56 -21.76
CA LYS A 175 -8.16 -20.79 -21.02
C LYS A 175 -7.00 -21.29 -20.16
N ALA A 176 -6.40 -20.37 -19.39
CA ALA A 176 -5.22 -20.64 -18.58
C ALA A 176 -5.49 -21.74 -17.53
N ASP A 177 -4.56 -22.66 -17.36
CA ASP A 177 -4.62 -23.67 -16.31
C ASP A 177 -4.16 -23.09 -14.98
N MET A 178 -5.07 -22.39 -14.29
CA MET A 178 -4.80 -21.69 -13.04
C MET A 178 -5.98 -21.72 -12.09
N LEU A 179 -5.71 -21.52 -10.80
CA LEU A 179 -6.71 -21.34 -9.77
C LEU A 179 -6.65 -19.91 -9.22
N VAL A 180 -7.78 -19.21 -9.26
CA VAL A 180 -7.99 -17.95 -8.53
C VAL A 180 -8.80 -18.26 -7.29
N ILE A 181 -8.31 -17.87 -6.13
CA ILE A 181 -9.02 -17.99 -4.84
C ILE A 181 -9.41 -16.59 -4.39
N LEU A 182 -10.70 -16.30 -4.38
CA LEU A 182 -11.25 -15.12 -3.74
C LEU A 182 -11.38 -15.38 -2.25
N ASN A 183 -10.59 -14.68 -1.46
CA ASN A 183 -10.69 -14.65 -0.02
C ASN A 183 -11.63 -13.50 0.39
N ASP A 184 -12.91 -13.84 0.56
CA ASP A 184 -13.96 -12.88 0.90
C ASP A 184 -14.15 -12.84 2.42
N ASN A 185 -13.89 -11.68 3.02
CA ASN A 185 -14.10 -11.46 4.46
C ASN A 185 -14.92 -10.20 4.76
N GLU A 186 -15.61 -9.67 3.77
CA GLU A 186 -16.41 -8.43 3.83
C GLU A 186 -15.64 -7.20 4.34
N MET A 187 -14.30 -7.21 4.22
CA MET A 187 -13.46 -6.15 4.77
C MET A 187 -12.33 -5.80 3.80
N SER A 188 -12.20 -4.50 3.53
CA SER A 188 -10.98 -3.89 2.99
C SER A 188 -10.12 -3.33 4.14
N ILE A 189 -9.39 -2.24 3.90
CA ILE A 189 -8.74 -1.43 4.94
C ILE A 189 -9.82 -0.75 5.79
N SER A 190 -10.88 -0.25 5.14
CA SER A 190 -12.11 0.30 5.71
C SER A 190 -13.33 -0.56 5.35
N LYS A 191 -14.55 -0.10 5.68
CA LYS A 191 -15.77 -0.79 5.24
C LYS A 191 -15.81 -0.86 3.72
N PRO A 192 -16.23 -2.00 3.15
CA PRO A 192 -16.25 -2.19 1.70
C PRO A 192 -17.14 -1.18 1.00
N VAL A 193 -16.68 -0.64 -0.11
CA VAL A 193 -17.45 0.31 -0.95
C VAL A 193 -17.60 -0.25 -2.37
N GLY A 194 -18.65 0.19 -3.07
CA GLY A 194 -18.92 -0.14 -4.46
C GLY A 194 -19.90 -1.28 -4.67
N ALA A 195 -20.35 -1.41 -5.93
CA ALA A 195 -21.37 -2.38 -6.33
C ALA A 195 -20.90 -3.84 -6.20
N LEU A 196 -19.60 -4.10 -6.39
CA LEU A 196 -19.02 -5.43 -6.26
C LEU A 196 -19.08 -5.92 -4.80
N SER A 197 -18.78 -5.06 -3.84
CA SER A 197 -18.92 -5.39 -2.41
C SER A 197 -20.38 -5.67 -2.05
N SER A 198 -21.32 -4.89 -2.58
CA SER A 198 -22.76 -5.15 -2.43
C SER A 198 -23.20 -6.46 -3.10
N TYR A 199 -22.53 -6.86 -4.17
CA TYR A 199 -22.75 -8.14 -4.84
C TYR A 199 -22.29 -9.30 -3.95
N PHE A 200 -21.09 -9.24 -3.37
CA PHE A 200 -20.60 -10.27 -2.44
C PHE A 200 -21.46 -10.33 -1.16
N ALA A 201 -21.83 -9.20 -0.57
CA ALA A 201 -22.71 -9.16 0.59
C ALA A 201 -24.08 -9.86 0.35
N ARG A 202 -24.64 -9.74 -0.87
CA ARG A 202 -25.85 -10.48 -1.26
C ARG A 202 -25.64 -11.98 -1.35
N ILE A 203 -24.43 -12.42 -1.75
CA ILE A 203 -24.07 -13.85 -1.74
C ILE A 203 -24.05 -14.37 -0.29
N TRP A 204 -23.45 -13.61 0.63
CA TRP A 204 -23.44 -13.93 2.06
C TRP A 204 -24.84 -14.06 2.66
N ALA A 205 -25.73 -13.13 2.34
CA ALA A 205 -27.11 -13.11 2.84
C ALA A 205 -28.03 -14.16 2.17
N SER A 206 -27.53 -14.91 1.19
CA SER A 206 -28.35 -15.87 0.45
C SER A 206 -28.69 -17.13 1.28
N LYS A 207 -29.92 -17.67 1.07
CA LYS A 207 -30.33 -18.96 1.69
C LYS A 207 -29.39 -20.12 1.35
N THR A 208 -28.63 -20.02 0.28
CA THR A 208 -27.64 -20.99 -0.15
C THR A 208 -26.50 -21.08 0.85
N TYR A 209 -25.99 -19.95 1.35
CA TYR A 209 -24.96 -19.92 2.39
C TYR A 209 -25.45 -20.46 3.73
N ASP A 210 -26.67 -20.09 4.15
CA ASP A 210 -27.29 -20.63 5.37
C ASP A 210 -27.47 -22.15 5.33
N ASN A 211 -27.77 -22.73 4.16
CA ASN A 211 -27.89 -24.16 3.95
C ASN A 211 -26.52 -24.88 3.99
N ILE A 212 -25.48 -24.26 3.42
CA ILE A 212 -24.08 -24.74 3.49
C ILE A 212 -23.61 -24.75 4.95
N ARG A 213 -23.86 -23.69 5.70
CA ARG A 213 -23.51 -23.57 7.12
C ARG A 213 -24.24 -24.54 8.03
N LYS A 214 -25.50 -24.89 7.70
CA LYS A 214 -26.35 -25.78 8.49
C LYS A 214 -26.34 -27.26 8.06
N GLY A 215 -25.84 -27.57 6.85
CA GLY A 215 -26.04 -28.87 6.21
C GLY A 215 -24.85 -29.52 5.51
N GLY A 216 -23.61 -29.23 5.87
CA GLY A 216 -22.37 -29.64 5.19
C GLY A 216 -22.09 -31.15 5.09
N GLN A 217 -23.05 -32.05 5.25
CA GLN A 217 -22.80 -33.50 5.20
C GLN A 217 -23.60 -34.31 4.17
N LYS A 218 -24.51 -33.77 3.37
CA LYS A 218 -25.41 -34.65 2.60
C LYS A 218 -25.65 -34.37 1.10
N VAL A 219 -24.99 -33.50 0.40
CA VAL A 219 -25.42 -33.17 -0.98
C VAL A 219 -24.47 -33.54 -2.13
N PHE A 220 -23.28 -34.03 -1.92
CA PHE A 220 -22.34 -34.31 -3.02
C PHE A 220 -21.91 -35.76 -3.20
N SER A 221 -22.82 -36.73 -2.98
CA SER A 221 -22.62 -38.10 -3.46
C SER A 221 -23.58 -38.42 -4.61
N GLY A 222 -23.05 -38.26 -5.85
CA GLY A 222 -23.55 -38.99 -7.02
C GLY A 222 -24.82 -38.49 -7.65
N LEU A 223 -24.73 -37.51 -8.62
CA LEU A 223 -25.78 -37.32 -9.62
C LEU A 223 -25.22 -36.78 -10.95
N PRO A 224 -25.76 -37.26 -12.10
CA PRO A 224 -25.21 -37.04 -13.42
C PRO A 224 -25.60 -35.70 -14.03
N SER A 225 -24.87 -35.34 -15.10
CA SER A 225 -24.90 -34.12 -15.92
C SER A 225 -26.28 -33.56 -16.38
N ALA A 226 -27.34 -34.35 -16.35
CA ALA A 226 -28.69 -33.93 -16.72
C ALA A 226 -29.35 -33.00 -15.67
N LEU A 227 -28.98 -33.16 -14.38
CA LEU A 227 -29.49 -32.31 -13.31
C LEU A 227 -28.83 -30.92 -13.27
N GLU A 228 -27.55 -30.83 -13.68
CA GLU A 228 -26.85 -29.55 -13.85
C GLU A 228 -27.48 -28.72 -14.98
N LEU A 229 -27.87 -29.35 -16.08
CA LEU A 229 -28.52 -28.66 -17.20
C LEU A 229 -29.93 -28.18 -16.83
N ALA A 230 -30.69 -29.00 -16.09
CA ALA A 230 -32.01 -28.63 -15.57
C ALA A 230 -31.93 -27.50 -14.54
N ARG A 231 -30.90 -27.50 -13.69
CA ARG A 231 -30.65 -26.47 -12.69
C ARG A 231 -30.26 -25.15 -13.35
N LYS A 232 -29.37 -25.15 -14.36
CA LYS A 232 -29.03 -23.96 -15.15
C LYS A 232 -30.24 -23.38 -15.88
N ALA A 233 -31.12 -24.23 -16.45
CA ALA A 233 -32.34 -23.78 -17.09
C ALA A 233 -33.35 -23.18 -16.09
N GLU A 234 -33.46 -23.74 -14.90
CA GLU A 234 -34.33 -23.25 -13.83
C GLU A 234 -33.82 -21.94 -13.20
N GLU A 235 -32.51 -21.78 -13.06
CA GLU A 235 -31.84 -20.56 -12.58
C GLU A 235 -32.00 -19.40 -13.59
N HIS A 236 -31.86 -19.68 -14.89
CA HIS A 236 -32.14 -18.70 -15.96
C HIS A 236 -33.61 -18.26 -16.02
N MET A 237 -34.54 -19.17 -15.75
CA MET A 237 -35.97 -18.85 -15.78
C MET A 237 -36.48 -18.06 -14.57
N LYS A 238 -35.78 -18.12 -13.42
CA LYS A 238 -36.19 -17.45 -12.18
C LYS A 238 -35.58 -16.09 -11.95
N GLY A 239 -34.73 -15.56 -12.85
CA GLY A 239 -34.05 -14.27 -12.68
C GLY A 239 -33.15 -14.20 -11.43
N MET A 240 -32.77 -15.34 -10.87
CA MET A 240 -31.82 -15.41 -9.75
C MET A 240 -30.41 -15.30 -10.33
N VAL A 241 -29.74 -14.21 -10.07
CA VAL A 241 -28.31 -14.04 -10.36
C VAL A 241 -27.55 -15.08 -9.55
N SER A 242 -26.97 -16.10 -10.23
CA SER A 242 -26.05 -17.06 -9.59
C SER A 242 -24.84 -16.29 -9.05
N PRO A 243 -24.36 -16.60 -7.83
CA PRO A 243 -23.16 -15.97 -7.28
C PRO A 243 -21.92 -16.01 -8.19
N GLY A 244 -21.86 -17.01 -9.07
CA GLY A 244 -20.74 -17.22 -10.00
C GLY A 244 -20.92 -16.66 -11.39
N MET A 245 -22.12 -16.17 -11.76
CA MET A 245 -22.47 -15.84 -13.15
C MET A 245 -21.43 -14.91 -13.83
N MET A 246 -20.98 -13.89 -13.14
CA MET A 246 -19.99 -12.95 -13.68
C MET A 246 -18.66 -13.64 -14.03
N PHE A 247 -18.19 -14.56 -13.19
CA PHE A 247 -16.93 -15.27 -13.41
C PHE A 247 -17.10 -16.38 -14.44
N GLU A 248 -18.27 -17.02 -14.49
CA GLU A 248 -18.61 -18.04 -15.50
C GLU A 248 -18.68 -17.42 -16.91
N GLU A 249 -19.26 -16.23 -17.05
CA GLU A 249 -19.27 -15.47 -18.32
C GLU A 249 -17.84 -15.05 -18.77
N LEU A 250 -16.95 -14.85 -17.83
CA LEU A 250 -15.53 -14.64 -18.13
C LEU A 250 -14.78 -15.94 -18.47
N GLY A 251 -15.45 -17.09 -18.45
CA GLY A 251 -14.90 -18.39 -18.83
C GLY A 251 -14.27 -19.20 -17.68
N PHE A 252 -14.48 -18.80 -16.42
CA PHE A 252 -14.02 -19.55 -15.27
C PHE A 252 -15.04 -20.62 -14.83
N ASN A 253 -14.52 -21.74 -14.34
CA ASN A 253 -15.35 -22.67 -13.58
C ASN A 253 -15.44 -22.16 -12.14
N TYR A 254 -16.60 -21.59 -11.78
CA TYR A 254 -16.83 -21.04 -10.45
C TYR A 254 -17.28 -22.11 -9.46
N ILE A 255 -16.66 -22.11 -8.27
CA ILE A 255 -17.01 -22.97 -7.14
C ILE A 255 -17.09 -22.13 -5.87
N GLY A 256 -18.13 -22.32 -5.12
CA GLY A 256 -18.33 -21.63 -3.86
C GLY A 256 -19.69 -20.91 -3.75
N PRO A 257 -19.87 -20.08 -2.71
CA PRO A 257 -18.88 -19.88 -1.64
C PRO A 257 -18.74 -21.10 -0.70
N ILE A 258 -17.52 -21.30 -0.15
CA ILE A 258 -17.25 -22.32 0.86
C ILE A 258 -16.73 -21.68 2.15
N ASP A 259 -16.90 -22.36 3.30
CA ASP A 259 -16.34 -21.92 4.58
C ASP A 259 -14.82 -22.12 4.58
N GLY A 260 -14.06 -21.03 4.66
CA GLY A 260 -12.59 -21.01 4.71
C GLY A 260 -12.00 -21.46 6.03
N HIS A 261 -12.82 -21.74 7.03
CA HIS A 261 -12.40 -22.27 8.34
C HIS A 261 -12.75 -23.75 8.53
N ASP A 262 -13.42 -24.37 7.54
CA ASP A 262 -13.65 -25.82 7.49
C ASP A 262 -12.50 -26.49 6.71
N MET A 263 -11.53 -27.06 7.46
CA MET A 263 -10.33 -27.68 6.90
C MET A 263 -10.66 -28.85 5.97
N ASP A 264 -11.63 -29.70 6.32
CA ASP A 264 -11.98 -30.88 5.52
C ASP A 264 -12.62 -30.46 4.18
N HIS A 265 -13.48 -29.44 4.23
CA HIS A 265 -14.10 -28.90 3.03
C HIS A 265 -13.09 -28.20 2.13
N LEU A 266 -12.17 -27.39 2.70
CA LEU A 266 -11.07 -26.76 1.96
C LEU A 266 -10.19 -27.80 1.25
N LEU A 267 -9.70 -28.81 1.99
CA LEU A 267 -8.83 -29.84 1.44
C LEU A 267 -9.50 -30.60 0.31
N THR A 268 -10.76 -31.00 0.49
CA THR A 268 -11.50 -31.76 -0.51
C THR A 268 -11.74 -30.92 -1.77
N THR A 269 -12.15 -29.68 -1.60
CA THR A 269 -12.47 -28.78 -2.73
C THR A 269 -11.21 -28.41 -3.52
N ILE A 270 -10.14 -28.00 -2.83
CA ILE A 270 -8.88 -27.59 -3.49
C ILE A 270 -8.22 -28.80 -4.17
N ALA A 271 -8.24 -30.01 -3.56
CA ALA A 271 -7.73 -31.22 -4.21
C ALA A 271 -8.46 -31.51 -5.53
N ASN A 272 -9.79 -31.44 -5.53
CA ASN A 272 -10.60 -31.67 -6.73
C ASN A 272 -10.35 -30.60 -7.82
N LEU A 273 -10.05 -29.35 -7.44
CA LEU A 273 -9.75 -28.26 -8.38
C LEU A 273 -8.34 -28.38 -8.96
N LYS A 274 -7.36 -28.84 -8.19
CA LYS A 274 -5.97 -29.02 -8.62
C LYS A 274 -5.85 -29.91 -9.85
N ASP A 275 -6.69 -30.95 -9.94
CA ASP A 275 -6.67 -31.93 -11.01
C ASP A 275 -7.46 -31.48 -12.27
N ARG A 276 -8.18 -30.36 -12.21
CA ARG A 276 -8.93 -29.81 -13.33
C ARG A 276 -8.02 -28.93 -14.20
N SER A 277 -8.32 -28.92 -15.50
CA SER A 277 -7.68 -28.03 -16.47
C SER A 277 -8.55 -26.79 -16.74
N GLY A 278 -7.90 -25.73 -17.24
CA GLY A 278 -8.52 -24.45 -17.51
C GLY A 278 -8.71 -23.57 -16.28
N PRO A 279 -9.26 -22.35 -16.44
CA PRO A 279 -9.35 -21.38 -15.37
C PRO A 279 -10.39 -21.77 -14.33
N GLN A 280 -9.97 -21.91 -13.08
CA GLN A 280 -10.80 -22.23 -11.92
C GLN A 280 -10.94 -21.02 -11.02
N PHE A 281 -12.12 -20.79 -10.46
CA PHE A 281 -12.37 -19.71 -9.50
C PHE A 281 -13.03 -20.29 -8.24
N LEU A 282 -12.32 -20.22 -7.13
CA LEU A 282 -12.80 -20.68 -5.83
C LEU A 282 -13.14 -19.49 -4.95
N HIS A 283 -14.39 -19.36 -4.53
CA HIS A 283 -14.84 -18.36 -3.58
C HIS A 283 -14.82 -18.93 -2.16
N VAL A 284 -13.97 -18.36 -1.31
CA VAL A 284 -13.77 -18.78 0.07
C VAL A 284 -14.20 -17.65 1.00
N ILE A 285 -15.09 -17.96 1.93
CA ILE A 285 -15.52 -17.03 2.97
C ILE A 285 -14.65 -17.22 4.20
N THR A 286 -14.03 -16.14 4.68
CA THR A 286 -13.21 -16.14 5.89
C THR A 286 -13.64 -15.05 6.85
N LYS A 287 -13.12 -15.10 8.07
CA LYS A 287 -13.33 -14.04 9.07
C LYS A 287 -11.99 -13.40 9.42
N LYS A 288 -11.85 -12.09 9.18
CA LYS A 288 -10.67 -11.33 9.58
C LYS A 288 -10.50 -11.40 11.11
N GLY A 289 -9.29 -11.67 11.58
CA GLY A 289 -9.03 -11.85 13.01
C GLY A 289 -9.43 -13.21 13.60
N LYS A 290 -9.80 -14.21 12.77
CA LYS A 290 -10.30 -15.51 13.20
C LYS A 290 -9.46 -16.15 14.30
N GLY A 291 -10.15 -16.58 15.37
CA GLY A 291 -9.57 -17.27 16.51
C GLY A 291 -9.00 -16.37 17.60
N PHE A 292 -9.00 -15.02 17.39
CA PHE A 292 -8.64 -14.03 18.39
C PHE A 292 -9.82 -13.07 18.62
N GLU A 293 -10.45 -13.16 19.80
CA GLU A 293 -11.72 -12.50 20.09
C GLU A 293 -11.67 -10.96 19.89
N PRO A 294 -10.63 -10.24 20.36
CA PRO A 294 -10.54 -8.80 20.16
C PRO A 294 -10.49 -8.40 18.67
N ALA A 295 -9.74 -9.15 17.83
CA ALA A 295 -9.63 -8.86 16.41
C ALA A 295 -10.89 -9.24 15.62
N GLU A 296 -11.64 -10.25 16.07
CA GLU A 296 -12.95 -10.56 15.49
C GLU A 296 -13.99 -9.49 15.81
N GLY A 297 -13.84 -8.80 16.97
CA GLY A 297 -14.72 -7.70 17.40
C GLY A 297 -14.39 -6.34 16.77
N ASP A 298 -13.11 -6.08 16.49
CA ASP A 298 -12.64 -4.85 15.85
C ASP A 298 -11.64 -5.15 14.72
N PRO A 299 -12.11 -5.61 13.56
CA PRO A 299 -11.25 -5.99 12.44
C PRO A 299 -10.53 -4.80 11.78
N ILE A 300 -10.96 -3.56 12.01
CA ILE A 300 -10.29 -2.35 11.51
C ILE A 300 -9.12 -2.01 12.43
N GLY A 301 -9.34 -1.91 13.73
CA GLY A 301 -8.29 -1.61 14.71
C GLY A 301 -7.19 -2.66 14.74
N TYR A 302 -7.54 -3.94 14.46
CA TYR A 302 -6.59 -5.05 14.36
C TYR A 302 -6.14 -5.37 12.92
N HIS A 303 -6.30 -4.46 11.97
CA HIS A 303 -5.72 -4.64 10.61
C HIS A 303 -4.20 -4.72 10.68
N ALA A 304 -3.58 -3.77 11.39
CA ALA A 304 -2.17 -3.78 11.75
C ALA A 304 -2.02 -3.29 13.19
N ILE A 305 -1.20 -3.96 13.98
CA ILE A 305 -0.95 -3.60 15.37
C ILE A 305 0.47 -3.07 15.56
N ASN A 306 0.63 -2.19 16.55
CA ASN A 306 1.93 -1.81 17.04
C ASN A 306 2.49 -2.93 17.94
N LYS A 307 3.81 -2.94 18.14
CA LYS A 307 4.46 -3.81 19.11
C LYS A 307 3.78 -3.67 20.49
N ILE A 308 3.43 -4.80 21.11
CA ILE A 308 2.91 -4.85 22.47
C ILE A 308 4.11 -4.87 23.40
N GLU A 309 4.27 -3.83 24.21
CA GLU A 309 5.29 -3.82 25.26
C GLU A 309 4.75 -4.57 26.48
N PRO A 310 5.47 -5.60 26.99
CA PRO A 310 5.03 -6.40 28.15
C PRO A 310 4.90 -5.58 29.45
N ASP A 311 5.69 -4.49 29.56
CA ASP A 311 5.58 -3.48 30.60
C ASP A 311 5.39 -2.12 29.90
N PRO A 312 4.21 -1.51 29.94
CA PRO A 312 4.04 -0.16 29.46
C PRO A 312 4.94 0.73 30.32
N LYS A 313 6.11 1.14 29.77
CA LYS A 313 6.90 2.17 30.40
C LYS A 313 5.97 3.33 30.70
N PRO A 314 5.91 3.79 31.98
CA PRO A 314 5.05 4.90 32.33
C PRO A 314 5.45 6.08 31.44
N ASN A 315 4.51 6.49 30.57
CA ASN A 315 4.56 7.70 29.77
C ASN A 315 5.86 7.92 28.96
N ILE A 316 6.04 7.19 27.86
CA ILE A 316 6.51 7.90 26.68
C ILE A 316 5.33 8.77 26.28
N GLU A 317 5.40 10.06 26.59
CA GLU A 317 4.42 11.04 26.11
C GLU A 317 4.27 10.82 24.62
N LYS A 318 3.09 10.35 24.18
CA LYS A 318 2.78 10.31 22.75
C LYS A 318 3.04 11.72 22.26
N SER A 319 3.88 11.88 21.25
CA SER A 319 4.16 13.19 20.67
C SER A 319 2.84 13.93 20.51
N THR A 320 2.71 15.09 21.15
CA THR A 320 1.56 15.97 21.03
C THR A 320 1.54 16.71 19.70
N LEU A 321 2.63 16.56 18.91
CA LEU A 321 2.77 17.20 17.61
C LEU A 321 1.82 16.57 16.59
N PRO A 322 1.14 17.37 15.76
CA PRO A 322 0.26 16.85 14.73
C PRO A 322 1.07 16.09 13.66
N LYS A 323 0.48 15.04 13.14
CA LYS A 323 1.00 14.39 11.93
C LYS A 323 0.61 15.23 10.72
N TYR A 324 1.38 15.13 9.63
CA TYR A 324 1.04 15.84 8.38
C TYR A 324 -0.35 15.46 7.85
N CYS A 325 -0.77 14.20 7.94
CA CYS A 325 -2.14 13.82 7.57
C CYS A 325 -3.20 14.51 8.43
N ASN A 326 -2.94 14.79 9.73
CA ASN A 326 -3.87 15.55 10.56
C ASN A 326 -3.95 17.04 10.14
N VAL A 327 -2.83 17.61 9.67
CA VAL A 327 -2.83 18.96 9.08
C VAL A 327 -3.70 18.99 7.82
N PHE A 328 -3.56 17.99 6.95
CA PHE A 328 -4.39 17.83 5.76
C PHE A 328 -5.87 17.65 6.14
N GLY A 329 -6.20 16.70 7.04
CA GLY A 329 -7.57 16.42 7.46
C GLY A 329 -8.29 17.64 8.05
N LYS A 330 -7.57 18.45 8.85
CA LYS A 330 -8.10 19.71 9.36
C LYS A 330 -8.25 20.75 8.24
N TRP A 331 -7.22 20.92 7.40
CA TRP A 331 -7.26 21.90 6.30
C TRP A 331 -8.43 21.64 5.36
N ILE A 332 -8.67 20.38 4.94
CA ILE A 332 -9.72 20.07 3.97
C ILE A 332 -11.13 20.33 4.55
N CYS A 333 -11.31 20.10 5.86
CA CYS A 333 -12.56 20.45 6.53
C CYS A 333 -12.76 21.98 6.58
N ASP A 334 -11.73 22.74 6.96
CA ASP A 334 -11.79 24.21 7.05
C ASP A 334 -12.04 24.83 5.64
N ALA A 335 -11.41 24.30 4.59
CA ALA A 335 -11.61 24.74 3.21
C ALA A 335 -13.03 24.40 2.69
N ALA A 336 -13.55 23.23 3.03
CA ALA A 336 -14.88 22.80 2.63
C ALA A 336 -16.00 23.60 3.29
N GLU A 337 -15.76 24.21 4.45
CA GLU A 337 -16.70 25.15 5.07
C GLU A 337 -16.83 26.46 4.27
N GLN A 338 -15.79 26.82 3.52
CA GLN A 338 -15.75 28.07 2.75
C GLN A 338 -16.10 27.90 1.28
N ASP A 339 -15.94 26.70 0.72
CA ASP A 339 -16.22 26.42 -0.69
C ASP A 339 -17.00 25.12 -0.86
N ASP A 340 -18.26 25.24 -1.27
CA ASP A 340 -19.16 24.10 -1.51
C ASP A 340 -18.76 23.26 -2.74
N LYS A 341 -17.84 23.74 -3.57
CA LYS A 341 -17.32 23.01 -4.74
C LYS A 341 -16.22 22.03 -4.38
N LEU A 342 -15.64 22.13 -3.17
CA LEU A 342 -14.61 21.20 -2.73
C LEU A 342 -15.20 19.81 -2.49
N VAL A 343 -14.60 18.81 -3.13
CA VAL A 343 -14.88 17.39 -2.88
C VAL A 343 -13.59 16.63 -2.58
N ALA A 344 -13.67 15.63 -1.72
CA ALA A 344 -12.57 14.74 -1.40
C ALA A 344 -12.74 13.38 -2.09
N ILE A 345 -11.71 12.91 -2.76
CA ILE A 345 -11.66 11.58 -3.41
C ILE A 345 -10.47 10.81 -2.83
N THR A 346 -10.69 9.55 -2.45
CA THR A 346 -9.59 8.69 -1.97
C THR A 346 -9.77 7.25 -2.44
N PRO A 347 -8.70 6.55 -2.85
CA PRO A 347 -8.75 5.13 -3.15
C PRO A 347 -8.50 4.31 -1.87
N ALA A 348 -9.57 4.02 -1.10
CA ALA A 348 -9.57 3.17 0.11
C ALA A 348 -8.66 3.66 1.25
N MET A 349 -8.32 4.95 1.33
CA MET A 349 -7.38 5.51 2.30
C MET A 349 -8.02 6.50 3.29
N LYS A 350 -9.30 6.32 3.62
CA LYS A 350 -10.07 7.21 4.50
C LYS A 350 -9.35 7.51 5.83
N GLU A 351 -9.01 6.45 6.56
CA GLU A 351 -8.37 6.54 7.88
C GLU A 351 -6.91 6.99 7.75
N GLY A 352 -6.21 6.47 6.75
CA GLY A 352 -4.80 6.77 6.53
C GLY A 352 -4.53 8.21 6.13
N SER A 353 -5.44 8.84 5.40
CA SER A 353 -5.36 10.25 4.98
C SER A 353 -6.11 11.21 5.92
N ASP A 354 -6.63 10.71 7.05
CA ASP A 354 -7.38 11.52 8.03
C ASP A 354 -8.63 12.22 7.45
N LEU A 355 -9.38 11.50 6.60
CA LEU A 355 -10.63 11.99 6.00
C LEU A 355 -11.89 11.59 6.78
N ILE A 356 -11.74 11.12 8.04
CA ILE A 356 -12.86 10.65 8.86
C ILE A 356 -13.83 11.80 9.12
N ASP A 357 -13.33 12.90 9.69
CA ASP A 357 -14.14 14.08 10.01
C ASP A 357 -14.78 14.70 8.76
N PHE A 358 -14.03 14.72 7.64
CA PHE A 358 -14.57 15.21 6.37
C PHE A 358 -15.74 14.35 5.87
N ALA A 359 -15.59 13.04 5.91
CA ALA A 359 -16.63 12.10 5.47
C ALA A 359 -17.90 12.20 6.34
N ASP A 360 -17.74 12.42 7.64
CA ASP A 360 -18.85 12.55 8.58
C ASP A 360 -19.58 13.91 8.45
N ARG A 361 -18.81 14.99 8.24
CA ARG A 361 -19.36 16.37 8.11
C ARG A 361 -19.90 16.68 6.72
N PHE A 362 -19.29 16.11 5.67
CA PHE A 362 -19.62 16.39 4.27
C PHE A 362 -19.86 15.11 3.46
N PRO A 363 -20.80 14.23 3.87
CA PRO A 363 -20.96 12.89 3.28
C PRO A 363 -21.31 12.89 1.79
N THR A 364 -21.91 13.95 1.26
CA THR A 364 -22.22 14.09 -0.16
C THR A 364 -21.06 14.62 -1.01
N ARG A 365 -19.98 15.03 -0.37
CA ARG A 365 -18.77 15.56 -1.00
C ARG A 365 -17.54 14.66 -0.77
N TYR A 366 -17.74 13.50 -0.15
CA TYR A 366 -16.73 12.47 0.09
C TYR A 366 -16.96 11.28 -0.84
N PHE A 367 -15.89 10.87 -1.55
CA PHE A 367 -15.92 9.75 -2.49
C PHE A 367 -14.77 8.79 -2.22
N ASP A 368 -15.08 7.64 -1.64
CA ASP A 368 -14.18 6.50 -1.60
C ASP A 368 -14.44 5.63 -2.84
N VAL A 369 -13.43 5.43 -3.66
CA VAL A 369 -13.56 4.67 -4.91
C VAL A 369 -13.05 3.24 -4.79
N ALA A 370 -12.87 2.72 -3.59
CA ALA A 370 -12.18 1.47 -3.30
C ALA A 370 -10.72 1.50 -3.79
N ILE A 371 -10.06 0.35 -3.97
CA ILE A 371 -8.66 0.29 -4.43
C ILE A 371 -8.62 0.46 -5.96
N ALA A 372 -8.88 1.68 -6.42
CA ALA A 372 -9.00 2.01 -7.85
C ALA A 372 -8.38 3.39 -8.14
N GLU A 373 -7.06 3.47 -8.07
CA GLU A 373 -6.31 4.73 -8.16
C GLU A 373 -6.50 5.42 -9.52
N GLN A 374 -6.50 4.67 -10.63
CA GLN A 374 -6.77 5.22 -11.97
C GLN A 374 -8.14 5.87 -12.03
N HIS A 375 -9.15 5.17 -11.50
CA HIS A 375 -10.52 5.69 -11.47
C HIS A 375 -10.63 6.94 -10.60
N ALA A 376 -9.93 7.01 -9.47
CA ALA A 376 -9.91 8.19 -8.59
C ALA A 376 -9.50 9.45 -9.36
N VAL A 377 -8.44 9.35 -10.16
CA VAL A 377 -7.90 10.49 -10.90
C VAL A 377 -8.79 10.86 -12.08
N THR A 378 -9.29 9.88 -12.85
CA THR A 378 -10.22 10.16 -13.96
C THR A 378 -11.57 10.73 -13.46
N LEU A 379 -12.08 10.25 -12.32
CA LEU A 379 -13.27 10.80 -11.67
C LEU A 379 -13.06 12.26 -11.28
N ALA A 380 -11.89 12.57 -10.67
CA ALA A 380 -11.52 13.95 -10.35
C ALA A 380 -11.48 14.84 -11.58
N ALA A 381 -10.87 14.36 -12.68
CA ALA A 381 -10.82 15.08 -13.95
C ALA A 381 -12.23 15.39 -14.48
N GLY A 382 -13.13 14.39 -14.50
CA GLY A 382 -14.52 14.58 -14.92
C GLY A 382 -15.26 15.61 -14.08
N MET A 383 -15.11 15.59 -12.75
CA MET A 383 -15.71 16.57 -11.85
C MET A 383 -15.15 17.98 -12.09
N ALA A 384 -13.85 18.10 -12.34
CA ALA A 384 -13.21 19.38 -12.60
C ALA A 384 -13.69 20.00 -13.92
N CYS A 385 -14.01 19.21 -14.94
CA CYS A 385 -14.60 19.70 -16.19
C CYS A 385 -15.92 20.44 -15.97
N ASP A 386 -16.71 20.04 -14.96
CA ASP A 386 -18.00 20.66 -14.62
C ASP A 386 -17.87 21.71 -13.48
N GLY A 387 -16.65 22.14 -13.16
CA GLY A 387 -16.37 23.24 -12.23
C GLY A 387 -16.42 22.88 -10.75
N ILE A 388 -16.39 21.60 -10.41
CA ILE A 388 -16.10 21.10 -9.07
C ILE A 388 -14.57 21.23 -8.82
N LYS A 389 -14.17 21.29 -7.57
CA LYS A 389 -12.77 21.38 -7.16
C LYS A 389 -12.35 20.12 -6.38
N PRO A 390 -11.95 19.06 -7.07
CA PRO A 390 -11.59 17.81 -6.42
C PRO A 390 -10.20 17.86 -5.79
N VAL A 391 -10.12 17.30 -4.58
CA VAL A 391 -8.89 16.99 -3.87
C VAL A 391 -8.72 15.48 -3.84
N VAL A 392 -7.69 14.98 -4.49
CA VAL A 392 -7.34 13.55 -4.51
C VAL A 392 -6.35 13.28 -3.39
N ALA A 393 -6.82 12.62 -2.32
CA ALA A 393 -5.98 12.21 -1.19
C ALA A 393 -5.44 10.79 -1.45
N ILE A 394 -4.15 10.69 -1.74
CA ILE A 394 -3.52 9.45 -2.19
C ILE A 394 -2.09 9.34 -1.64
N TYR A 395 -1.61 8.10 -1.38
CA TYR A 395 -0.22 7.89 -1.03
C TYR A 395 0.69 8.03 -2.25
N SER A 396 1.88 8.56 -2.04
CA SER A 396 2.86 8.77 -3.11
C SER A 396 3.14 7.50 -3.92
N THR A 397 3.37 6.37 -3.25
CA THR A 397 3.61 5.08 -3.91
C THR A 397 2.40 4.60 -4.72
N PHE A 398 1.16 4.88 -4.28
CA PHE A 398 -0.05 4.44 -4.98
C PHE A 398 -0.43 5.34 -6.16
N LEU A 399 -0.03 6.61 -6.13
CA LEU A 399 -0.21 7.53 -7.27
C LEU A 399 0.53 7.04 -8.54
N GLN A 400 1.59 6.24 -8.38
CA GLN A 400 2.30 5.61 -9.51
C GLN A 400 1.35 4.81 -10.42
N ARG A 401 0.28 4.19 -9.85
CA ARG A 401 -0.71 3.42 -10.64
C ARG A 401 -1.64 4.30 -11.46
N ALA A 402 -1.76 5.59 -11.13
CA ALA A 402 -2.61 6.56 -11.82
C ALA A 402 -1.81 7.63 -12.57
N TYR A 403 -0.54 7.35 -12.88
CA TYR A 403 0.36 8.32 -13.52
C TYR A 403 -0.11 8.70 -14.92
N ASP A 404 -0.59 7.74 -15.72
CA ASP A 404 -1.17 8.02 -17.03
C ASP A 404 -2.38 8.97 -16.92
N GLN A 405 -3.32 8.70 -15.99
CA GLN A 405 -4.52 9.51 -15.81
C GLN A 405 -4.17 10.92 -15.30
N LEU A 406 -3.13 11.05 -14.47
CA LEU A 406 -2.64 12.36 -14.04
C LEU A 406 -2.11 13.17 -15.22
N ILE A 407 -1.34 12.54 -16.13
CA ILE A 407 -0.83 13.20 -17.34
C ILE A 407 -1.96 13.49 -18.33
N HIS A 408 -2.69 12.45 -18.75
CA HIS A 408 -3.61 12.52 -19.87
C HIS A 408 -4.93 13.17 -19.48
N ASP A 409 -5.55 12.75 -18.36
CA ASP A 409 -6.89 13.20 -18.02
C ASP A 409 -6.89 14.54 -17.29
N VAL A 410 -5.82 14.86 -16.55
CA VAL A 410 -5.75 16.07 -15.72
C VAL A 410 -4.80 17.12 -16.31
N ALA A 411 -3.49 16.82 -16.40
CA ALA A 411 -2.50 17.84 -16.70
C ALA A 411 -2.54 18.32 -18.16
N LEU A 412 -2.75 17.41 -19.11
CA LEU A 412 -2.88 17.77 -20.53
C LEU A 412 -4.05 18.73 -20.78
N GLN A 413 -5.14 18.54 -20.04
CA GLN A 413 -6.34 19.38 -20.10
C GLN A 413 -6.30 20.60 -19.18
N ASN A 414 -5.22 20.75 -18.39
CA ASN A 414 -5.01 21.81 -17.41
C ASN A 414 -6.17 21.96 -16.42
N LEU A 415 -6.68 20.82 -15.90
CA LEU A 415 -7.82 20.79 -15.01
C LEU A 415 -7.45 21.16 -13.57
N ASP A 416 -8.36 21.83 -12.88
CA ASP A 416 -8.22 22.32 -11.51
C ASP A 416 -8.39 21.14 -10.51
N VAL A 417 -7.33 20.35 -10.34
CA VAL A 417 -7.28 19.19 -9.44
C VAL A 417 -6.10 19.32 -8.49
N LEU A 418 -6.36 19.22 -7.18
CA LEU A 418 -5.30 19.16 -6.17
C LEU A 418 -5.01 17.70 -5.79
N PHE A 419 -3.75 17.30 -5.93
CA PHE A 419 -3.23 16.04 -5.42
C PHE A 419 -2.59 16.26 -4.04
N ALA A 420 -3.25 15.80 -2.97
CA ALA A 420 -2.71 15.73 -1.62
C ALA A 420 -1.98 14.40 -1.45
N ILE A 421 -0.66 14.42 -1.63
CA ILE A 421 0.18 13.22 -1.73
C ILE A 421 0.81 12.94 -0.38
N ASP A 422 0.26 11.97 0.32
CA ASP A 422 0.73 11.52 1.63
C ASP A 422 1.82 10.43 1.50
N ARG A 423 2.58 10.19 2.56
CA ARG A 423 3.68 9.20 2.63
C ARG A 423 4.75 9.45 1.56
N ALA A 424 5.05 10.70 1.27
CA ALA A 424 6.17 11.06 0.43
C ALA A 424 7.50 10.81 1.17
N GLY A 425 8.49 10.29 0.45
CA GLY A 425 9.78 9.89 1.04
C GLY A 425 9.79 8.47 1.57
N LEU A 426 10.70 8.18 2.48
CA LEU A 426 10.85 6.89 3.14
C LEU A 426 9.73 6.67 4.17
N VAL A 427 9.22 5.45 4.27
CA VAL A 427 8.02 5.16 5.09
C VAL A 427 8.28 4.23 6.27
N GLY A 428 9.51 3.74 6.44
CA GLY A 428 9.88 2.89 7.57
C GLY A 428 9.63 1.41 7.31
N GLU A 429 8.84 0.79 8.17
CA GLU A 429 8.71 -0.66 8.31
C GLU A 429 8.10 -1.39 7.10
N ASP A 430 7.39 -0.68 6.22
CA ASP A 430 6.81 -1.26 5.00
C ASP A 430 7.79 -1.30 3.82
N GLY A 431 8.94 -0.63 3.97
CA GLY A 431 10.08 -0.73 3.08
C GLY A 431 9.84 -0.21 1.65
N PRO A 432 10.56 -0.79 0.67
CA PRO A 432 10.61 -0.24 -0.69
C PRO A 432 9.26 -0.26 -1.43
N THR A 433 8.35 -1.16 -1.08
CA THR A 433 7.04 -1.27 -1.74
C THR A 433 6.12 -0.09 -1.42
N HIS A 434 6.35 0.60 -0.30
CA HIS A 434 5.54 1.72 0.15
C HIS A 434 6.28 3.07 0.13
N ALA A 435 7.56 3.08 -0.24
CA ALA A 435 8.37 4.29 -0.31
C ALA A 435 7.87 5.24 -1.41
N GLY A 436 7.59 6.49 -1.03
CA GLY A 436 7.16 7.57 -1.92
C GLY A 436 8.33 8.42 -2.41
N VAL A 437 9.27 7.80 -3.11
CA VAL A 437 10.59 8.39 -3.37
C VAL A 437 10.83 8.77 -4.84
N TYR A 438 9.79 8.71 -5.66
CA TYR A 438 9.89 9.01 -7.10
C TYR A 438 8.98 10.14 -7.55
N ASP A 439 8.10 10.62 -6.68
CA ASP A 439 7.05 11.58 -7.02
C ASP A 439 7.60 12.92 -7.53
N LEU A 440 8.64 13.48 -6.92
CA LEU A 440 9.26 14.71 -7.44
C LEU A 440 9.82 14.50 -8.85
N SER A 441 10.46 13.35 -9.10
CA SER A 441 11.05 13.04 -10.40
C SER A 441 10.02 12.94 -11.51
N TYR A 442 8.91 12.23 -11.30
CA TYR A 442 7.91 12.01 -12.34
C TYR A 442 6.88 13.14 -12.45
N LEU A 443 6.66 13.94 -11.38
CA LEU A 443 5.73 15.07 -11.44
C LEU A 443 6.35 16.33 -12.08
N ARG A 444 7.64 16.60 -11.82
CA ARG A 444 8.25 17.86 -12.29
C ARG A 444 8.37 17.97 -13.81
N CYS A 445 8.40 16.87 -14.54
CA CYS A 445 8.49 16.88 -16.00
C CYS A 445 7.14 17.16 -16.69
N ILE A 446 6.01 17.11 -15.95
CA ILE A 446 4.67 17.27 -16.54
C ILE A 446 4.34 18.76 -16.71
N PRO A 447 3.96 19.22 -17.93
CA PRO A 447 3.50 20.59 -18.14
C PRO A 447 2.30 20.95 -17.26
N ASN A 448 2.12 22.24 -16.98
CA ASN A 448 1.03 22.82 -16.18
C ASN A 448 1.04 22.47 -14.69
N MET A 449 1.77 21.45 -14.26
CA MET A 449 1.84 21.05 -12.85
C MET A 449 2.56 22.07 -11.98
N VAL A 450 1.97 22.41 -10.83
CA VAL A 450 2.66 23.03 -9.69
C VAL A 450 2.99 21.92 -8.69
N VAL A 451 4.27 21.81 -8.30
CA VAL A 451 4.76 20.75 -7.40
C VAL A 451 5.38 21.38 -6.16
N MET A 452 4.81 21.09 -5.00
CA MET A 452 5.15 21.67 -3.71
C MET A 452 5.59 20.62 -2.71
N ALA A 453 6.59 20.95 -1.88
CA ALA A 453 7.13 20.07 -0.85
C ALA A 453 7.30 20.87 0.45
N PRO A 454 6.37 20.76 1.40
CA PRO A 454 6.41 21.51 2.65
C PRO A 454 7.54 20.99 3.56
N SER A 455 8.25 21.92 4.19
CA SER A 455 9.29 21.61 5.17
C SER A 455 8.74 21.42 6.58
N ASP A 456 7.59 22.02 6.89
CA ASP A 456 6.91 21.94 8.18
C ASP A 456 5.38 21.94 8.04
N GLU A 457 4.67 21.86 9.17
CA GLU A 457 3.21 21.73 9.25
C GLU A 457 2.48 22.98 8.75
N ASP A 458 2.99 24.16 9.05
CA ASP A 458 2.38 25.43 8.64
C ASP A 458 2.54 25.64 7.13
N GLU A 459 3.73 25.35 6.59
CA GLU A 459 3.97 25.34 5.16
C GLU A 459 3.07 24.31 4.45
N CYS A 460 2.84 23.15 5.05
CA CYS A 460 1.94 22.14 4.49
C CYS A 460 0.52 22.70 4.33
N ARG A 461 -0.02 23.34 5.37
CA ARG A 461 -1.37 23.94 5.34
C ARG A 461 -1.47 25.04 4.28
N LYS A 462 -0.47 25.94 4.22
CA LYS A 462 -0.41 27.01 3.24
C LYS A 462 -0.26 26.50 1.79
N MET A 463 0.55 25.46 1.58
CA MET A 463 0.71 24.85 0.26
C MET A 463 -0.55 24.14 -0.21
N LEU A 464 -1.26 23.44 0.68
CA LEU A 464 -2.55 22.84 0.36
C LEU A 464 -3.56 23.91 -0.10
N GLN A 465 -3.63 25.06 0.59
CA GLN A 465 -4.46 26.18 0.17
C GLN A 465 -4.01 26.78 -1.15
N THR A 466 -2.70 26.93 -1.33
CA THR A 466 -2.12 27.47 -2.58
C THR A 466 -2.46 26.58 -3.77
N GLY A 467 -2.30 25.26 -3.62
CA GLY A 467 -2.63 24.28 -4.67
C GLY A 467 -4.13 24.22 -4.96
N TYR A 468 -4.98 24.41 -3.95
CA TYR A 468 -6.44 24.46 -4.10
C TYR A 468 -6.92 25.70 -4.85
N GLU A 469 -6.26 26.86 -4.65
CA GLU A 469 -6.62 28.10 -5.34
C GLU A 469 -5.99 28.23 -6.73
N TYR A 470 -4.94 27.47 -7.01
CA TYR A 470 -4.31 27.44 -8.33
C TYR A 470 -5.28 26.95 -9.41
N LYS A 471 -5.26 27.60 -10.59
CA LYS A 471 -6.11 27.24 -11.72
C LYS A 471 -5.37 26.28 -12.65
N GLY A 472 -5.37 25.03 -12.29
CA GLY A 472 -4.68 23.95 -12.98
C GLY A 472 -4.27 22.85 -12.00
N PRO A 473 -3.52 21.83 -12.46
CA PRO A 473 -3.12 20.71 -11.62
C PRO A 473 -2.02 21.10 -10.63
N ALA A 474 -2.23 20.80 -9.35
CA ALA A 474 -1.26 21.05 -8.30
C ALA A 474 -1.03 19.80 -7.45
N ALA A 475 0.19 19.61 -6.97
CA ALA A 475 0.58 18.54 -6.06
C ALA A 475 1.28 19.10 -4.83
N VAL A 476 0.83 18.67 -3.65
CA VAL A 476 1.49 18.91 -2.36
C VAL A 476 1.89 17.55 -1.81
N ARG A 477 3.20 17.29 -1.73
CA ARG A 477 3.73 16.02 -1.22
C ARG A 477 4.28 16.18 0.18
N TYR A 478 3.77 15.44 1.15
CA TYR A 478 4.16 15.53 2.56
C TYR A 478 4.46 14.14 3.15
N PRO A 479 5.37 14.08 4.17
CA PRO A 479 5.86 12.81 4.68
C PRO A 479 4.90 12.13 5.63
N ARG A 480 5.13 10.85 5.89
CA ARG A 480 4.56 10.12 7.03
C ARG A 480 5.16 10.65 8.34
N GLY A 481 4.35 10.82 9.37
CA GLY A 481 4.81 11.15 10.72
C GLY A 481 4.47 12.56 11.16
N THR A 482 5.07 12.94 12.29
CA THR A 482 4.87 14.25 12.93
C THR A 482 5.74 15.31 12.30
N GLY A 483 5.28 16.56 12.37
CA GLY A 483 6.02 17.71 11.92
C GLY A 483 7.11 18.19 12.88
N GLN A 484 7.54 19.43 12.70
CA GLN A 484 8.61 20.08 13.48
C GLN A 484 8.11 20.70 14.78
N GLY A 485 6.79 20.85 14.96
CA GLY A 485 6.18 21.49 16.11
C GLY A 485 6.08 23.01 15.97
N VAL A 486 5.99 23.51 14.76
CA VAL A 486 5.75 24.93 14.51
C VAL A 486 4.28 25.27 14.73
N ASP A 487 3.99 26.52 15.10
CA ASP A 487 2.62 27.01 15.22
C ASP A 487 1.96 27.02 13.83
N ILE A 488 0.79 26.40 13.72
CA ILE A 488 0.03 26.34 12.48
C ILE A 488 -0.99 27.48 12.46
N GLU A 489 -0.91 28.35 11.46
CA GLU A 489 -1.91 29.39 11.28
C GLU A 489 -3.28 28.82 10.96
N SER A 490 -4.32 29.28 11.66
CA SER A 490 -5.70 28.81 11.42
C SER A 490 -6.32 29.35 10.12
N THR A 491 -5.80 30.44 9.61
CA THR A 491 -6.28 31.08 8.38
C THR A 491 -5.89 30.27 7.13
N LEU A 492 -6.71 30.38 6.08
CA LEU A 492 -6.47 29.75 4.79
C LEU A 492 -5.62 30.69 3.90
N ASN A 493 -4.35 30.83 4.29
CA ASN A 493 -3.41 31.70 3.57
C ASN A 493 -2.71 30.93 2.45
N THR A 494 -2.44 31.63 1.34
CA THR A 494 -1.67 31.11 0.19
C THR A 494 -0.23 31.61 0.21
N LEU A 495 0.63 30.88 -0.49
CA LEU A 495 2.01 31.26 -0.78
C LEU A 495 2.10 31.83 -2.22
N GLU A 496 3.04 32.72 -2.44
CA GLU A 496 3.39 33.13 -3.81
C GLU A 496 4.08 31.96 -4.53
N ILE A 497 3.48 31.50 -5.65
CA ILE A 497 3.96 30.34 -6.39
C ILE A 497 5.38 30.60 -6.93
N GLY A 498 6.27 29.63 -6.75
CA GLY A 498 7.66 29.72 -7.17
C GLY A 498 8.52 30.61 -6.28
N LYS A 499 8.12 30.89 -5.04
CA LYS A 499 8.91 31.65 -4.07
C LYS A 499 9.40 30.83 -2.91
N SER A 500 10.72 30.79 -2.74
CA SER A 500 11.41 30.22 -1.59
C SER A 500 11.36 31.15 -0.37
N ARG A 501 11.75 30.63 0.78
CA ARG A 501 12.06 31.44 1.98
C ARG A 501 13.48 31.17 2.45
N THR A 502 14.15 32.19 2.96
CA THR A 502 15.47 32.04 3.58
C THR A 502 15.31 31.71 5.05
N LEU A 503 15.70 30.50 5.46
CA LEU A 503 15.70 30.09 6.88
C LEU A 503 16.95 30.56 7.60
N ARG A 504 18.07 30.68 6.89
CA ARG A 504 19.35 31.15 7.42
C ARG A 504 20.18 31.86 6.34
N THR A 505 20.79 32.97 6.68
CA THR A 505 21.81 33.63 5.85
C THR A 505 23.21 33.33 6.44
N GLY A 506 24.10 32.75 5.64
CA GLY A 506 25.48 32.43 5.98
C GLY A 506 26.49 33.23 5.16
N GLN A 507 27.78 33.20 5.57
CA GLN A 507 28.87 33.93 4.93
C GLN A 507 29.90 33.02 4.26
N SER A 508 29.80 31.69 4.39
CA SER A 508 30.79 30.74 3.84
C SER A 508 30.82 30.66 2.31
N GLY A 509 29.77 31.14 1.65
CA GLY A 509 29.54 30.93 0.22
C GLY A 509 28.92 29.55 -0.12
N ILE A 510 28.56 28.79 0.87
CA ILE A 510 27.80 27.54 0.70
C ILE A 510 26.31 27.87 0.76
N VAL A 511 25.55 27.37 -0.21
CA VAL A 511 24.08 27.50 -0.25
C VAL A 511 23.43 26.13 -0.25
N ILE A 512 22.53 25.92 0.69
CA ILE A 512 21.75 24.68 0.80
C ILE A 512 20.32 24.98 0.35
N CYS A 513 19.85 24.27 -0.65
CA CYS A 513 18.49 24.33 -1.18
C CYS A 513 17.72 23.11 -0.67
N GLY A 514 16.89 23.28 0.33
CA GLY A 514 16.08 22.20 0.92
C GLY A 514 14.72 22.07 0.26
N PHE A 515 14.28 20.83 0.00
CA PHE A 515 12.98 20.50 -0.57
C PHE A 515 12.22 19.55 0.37
N GLY A 516 11.20 20.07 1.03
CA GLY A 516 10.39 19.32 2.00
C GLY A 516 11.08 19.13 3.36
N ARG A 517 10.68 18.08 4.09
CA ARG A 517 11.11 17.79 5.46
C ARG A 517 12.64 17.86 5.69
N PRO A 518 13.51 17.32 4.82
CA PRO A 518 14.95 17.33 5.08
C PRO A 518 15.57 18.74 5.14
N THR A 519 14.84 19.78 4.82
CA THR A 519 15.28 21.17 5.00
C THR A 519 15.64 21.47 6.45
N TYR A 520 14.86 20.97 7.42
CA TYR A 520 15.17 21.15 8.84
C TYR A 520 16.36 20.31 9.31
N ASP A 521 16.55 19.10 8.77
CA ASP A 521 17.74 18.30 9.04
C ASP A 521 19.00 19.02 8.50
N ALA A 522 18.90 19.72 7.36
CA ALA A 522 19.99 20.52 6.79
C ALA A 522 20.33 21.78 7.60
N LEU A 523 19.44 22.26 8.47
CA LEU A 523 19.70 23.43 9.31
C LEU A 523 20.90 23.22 10.26
N HIS A 524 21.12 21.97 10.71
CA HIS A 524 22.30 21.60 11.49
C HIS A 524 23.59 21.88 10.70
N ALA A 525 23.69 21.38 9.48
CA ALA A 525 24.84 21.60 8.61
C ALA A 525 25.00 23.09 8.25
N ALA A 526 23.88 23.80 7.99
CA ALA A 526 23.92 25.23 7.70
C ALA A 526 24.50 26.03 8.87
N ASN A 527 24.18 25.69 10.11
CA ASN A 527 24.74 26.33 11.28
C ASN A 527 26.25 26.02 11.44
N ASN A 528 26.65 24.75 11.29
CA ASN A 528 28.04 24.32 11.46
C ASN A 528 28.98 24.90 10.39
N LEU A 529 28.47 25.08 9.18
CA LEU A 529 29.25 25.50 8.02
C LEU A 529 29.09 26.99 7.67
N ASP A 530 28.36 27.73 8.47
CA ASP A 530 27.96 29.11 8.18
C ASP A 530 27.37 29.25 6.77
N ALA A 531 26.54 28.27 6.36
CA ALA A 531 25.91 28.25 5.04
C ALA A 531 24.57 28.99 5.02
N THR A 532 24.20 29.51 3.85
CA THR A 532 22.83 29.98 3.59
C THR A 532 21.93 28.79 3.39
N LEU A 533 20.74 28.79 4.01
CA LEU A 533 19.71 27.75 3.85
C LEU A 533 18.45 28.36 3.27
N LEU A 534 18.08 27.88 2.09
CA LEU A 534 16.84 28.20 1.40
C LEU A 534 15.87 27.03 1.55
N ASP A 535 14.68 27.27 2.06
CA ASP A 535 13.55 26.38 1.92
C ASP A 535 12.89 26.69 0.57
N MET A 536 13.12 25.80 -0.39
CA MET A 536 12.71 26.05 -1.78
C MET A 536 11.19 26.00 -1.97
N ARG A 537 10.46 25.30 -1.10
CA ARG A 537 8.99 25.19 -1.14
C ARG A 537 8.45 24.53 -2.41
N PHE A 538 8.86 25.06 -3.58
CA PHE A 538 8.41 24.66 -4.90
C PHE A 538 9.51 23.92 -5.66
N VAL A 539 9.20 22.72 -6.12
CA VAL A 539 10.04 21.97 -7.06
C VAL A 539 9.74 22.43 -8.49
N LYS A 540 8.49 22.84 -8.72
CA LYS A 540 8.03 23.43 -9.98
C LYS A 540 6.89 24.43 -9.72
N PRO A 541 7.02 25.70 -10.17
CA PRO A 541 8.26 26.29 -10.70
C PRO A 541 9.31 26.52 -9.59
N LEU A 542 10.58 26.49 -9.94
CA LEU A 542 11.66 26.89 -9.05
C LEU A 542 11.65 28.40 -8.78
N ASP A 543 12.19 28.84 -7.63
CA ASP A 543 12.53 30.23 -7.40
C ASP A 543 13.82 30.58 -8.12
N GLU A 544 13.70 30.89 -9.41
CA GLU A 544 14.82 31.23 -10.26
C GLU A 544 15.56 32.50 -9.78
N ALA A 545 14.83 33.47 -9.25
CA ALA A 545 15.42 34.71 -8.73
C ALA A 545 16.29 34.45 -7.49
N ALA A 546 15.82 33.58 -6.58
CA ALA A 546 16.62 33.20 -5.42
C ALA A 546 17.89 32.44 -5.83
N LEU A 547 17.83 31.57 -6.83
CA LEU A 547 19.00 30.84 -7.35
C LEU A 547 19.97 31.79 -8.07
N LEU A 548 19.50 32.72 -8.87
CA LEU A 548 20.35 33.75 -9.53
C LEU A 548 21.06 34.65 -8.50
N ALA A 549 20.39 34.98 -7.40
CA ALA A 549 21.01 35.73 -6.30
C ALA A 549 22.19 34.98 -5.66
N GLN A 550 22.28 33.65 -5.83
CA GLN A 550 23.37 32.81 -5.34
C GLN A 550 24.45 32.53 -6.42
N SER A 551 24.48 33.29 -7.51
CA SER A 551 25.42 33.11 -8.65
C SER A 551 26.91 33.11 -8.27
N HIS A 552 27.26 33.64 -7.11
CA HIS A 552 28.63 33.69 -6.58
C HIS A 552 28.90 32.59 -5.50
N ALA A 553 27.98 31.64 -5.32
CA ALA A 553 28.18 30.57 -4.37
C ALA A 553 29.41 29.70 -4.73
N LYS A 554 30.13 29.26 -3.71
CA LYS A 554 31.26 28.30 -3.88
C LYS A 554 30.75 26.87 -4.08
N LEU A 555 29.60 26.57 -3.51
CA LEU A 555 28.95 25.28 -3.58
C LEU A 555 27.45 25.45 -3.40
N ILE A 556 26.65 24.84 -4.28
CA ILE A 556 25.23 24.69 -4.10
C ILE A 556 24.95 23.22 -3.72
N VAL A 557 24.25 23.02 -2.61
CA VAL A 557 23.81 21.72 -2.11
C VAL A 557 22.30 21.64 -2.24
N THR A 558 21.76 20.57 -2.79
CA THR A 558 20.32 20.29 -2.75
C THR A 558 20.04 19.14 -1.83
N VAL A 559 18.95 19.21 -1.05
CA VAL A 559 18.56 18.16 -0.11
C VAL A 559 17.08 17.82 -0.34
N GLU A 560 16.83 16.55 -0.67
CA GLU A 560 15.48 16.04 -0.95
C GLU A 560 15.30 14.60 -0.48
N GLU A 561 14.14 14.23 0.02
CA GLU A 561 13.79 12.83 0.34
C GLU A 561 13.09 12.19 -0.87
N ASN A 562 13.83 12.08 -1.96
CA ASN A 562 13.43 11.57 -3.26
C ASN A 562 14.67 11.01 -3.98
N ALA A 563 14.48 10.18 -4.99
CA ALA A 563 15.58 9.73 -5.85
C ALA A 563 16.34 10.95 -6.42
N ILE A 564 17.68 10.93 -6.34
CA ILE A 564 18.53 12.00 -6.90
C ILE A 564 18.27 12.16 -8.40
N MET A 565 18.08 11.03 -9.10
CA MET A 565 17.88 11.01 -10.55
C MET A 565 16.53 11.67 -10.93
N GLY A 566 16.61 12.78 -11.63
CA GLY A 566 15.44 13.52 -12.10
C GLY A 566 14.68 14.28 -11.00
N GLY A 567 15.14 14.28 -9.76
CA GLY A 567 14.51 14.96 -8.63
C GLY A 567 14.67 16.49 -8.64
N ALA A 568 14.45 17.12 -7.49
CA ALA A 568 14.53 18.56 -7.31
C ALA A 568 15.96 19.09 -7.52
N GLY A 569 16.97 18.34 -7.08
CA GLY A 569 18.38 18.66 -7.34
C GLY A 569 18.72 18.72 -8.83
N SER A 570 18.15 17.80 -9.62
CA SER A 570 18.29 17.84 -11.09
C SER A 570 17.71 19.12 -11.69
N ALA A 571 16.55 19.58 -11.19
CA ALA A 571 15.95 20.84 -11.64
C ALA A 571 16.87 22.05 -11.37
N VAL A 572 17.52 22.09 -10.20
CA VAL A 572 18.50 23.14 -9.87
C VAL A 572 19.69 23.09 -10.83
N SER A 573 20.25 21.90 -11.11
CA SER A 573 21.36 21.76 -12.07
C SER A 573 20.97 22.17 -13.50
N GLU A 574 19.78 21.76 -13.96
CA GLU A 574 19.25 22.18 -15.28
C GLU A 574 19.14 23.70 -15.38
N PHE A 575 18.63 24.35 -14.32
CA PHE A 575 18.53 25.80 -14.24
C PHE A 575 19.91 26.48 -14.28
N LEU A 576 20.88 26.01 -13.48
CA LEU A 576 22.23 26.55 -13.45
C LEU A 576 22.90 26.47 -14.83
N LEU A 577 22.80 25.31 -15.48
CA LEU A 577 23.35 25.11 -16.83
C LEU A 577 22.68 26.00 -17.88
N ALA A 578 21.37 26.12 -17.85
CA ALA A 578 20.62 26.98 -18.78
C ALA A 578 21.01 28.48 -18.65
N ASN A 579 21.46 28.91 -17.46
CA ASN A 579 21.90 30.27 -17.17
C ASN A 579 23.43 30.46 -17.24
N ASN A 580 24.19 29.46 -17.73
CA ASN A 580 25.65 29.46 -17.81
C ASN A 580 26.35 29.66 -16.45
N LEU A 581 25.74 29.18 -15.36
CA LEU A 581 26.32 29.24 -14.02
C LEU A 581 27.10 27.93 -13.74
N THR A 582 28.43 28.04 -13.71
CA THR A 582 29.34 26.89 -13.45
C THR A 582 29.68 26.74 -11.98
N ILE A 583 28.67 26.61 -11.13
CA ILE A 583 28.82 26.47 -9.68
C ILE A 583 28.91 24.98 -9.36
N PRO A 584 29.89 24.51 -8.56
CA PRO A 584 29.91 23.17 -8.05
C PRO A 584 28.60 22.81 -7.35
N THR A 585 28.06 21.61 -7.64
CA THR A 585 26.82 21.15 -7.03
C THR A 585 27.05 19.84 -6.27
N LEU A 586 26.25 19.64 -5.22
CA LEU A 586 26.12 18.38 -4.48
C LEU A 586 24.63 18.08 -4.30
N HIS A 587 24.17 16.96 -4.82
CA HIS A 587 22.78 16.51 -4.65
C HIS A 587 22.72 15.45 -3.55
N LEU A 588 21.99 15.74 -2.48
CA LEU A 588 21.71 14.84 -1.38
C LEU A 588 20.27 14.36 -1.50
N GLY A 589 20.10 13.07 -1.71
CA GLY A 589 18.83 12.39 -1.91
C GLY A 589 19.04 10.90 -1.85
N LEU A 590 18.07 10.13 -2.33
CA LEU A 590 18.14 8.68 -2.31
C LEU A 590 19.00 8.18 -3.49
N PRO A 591 19.94 7.25 -3.22
CA PRO A 591 20.79 6.65 -4.25
C PRO A 591 19.97 5.75 -5.19
N ASP A 592 20.60 5.31 -6.30
CA ASP A 592 20.01 4.39 -7.29
C ASP A 592 19.96 2.94 -6.76
N GLN A 593 19.19 2.77 -5.67
CA GLN A 593 18.91 1.48 -5.05
C GLN A 593 17.59 1.51 -4.28
N TYR A 594 16.98 0.33 -4.09
CA TYR A 594 15.84 0.20 -3.20
C TYR A 594 16.31 0.11 -1.75
N GLU A 595 15.74 0.97 -0.90
CA GLU A 595 16.07 0.99 0.53
C GLU A 595 15.24 -0.04 1.30
N GLU A 596 15.92 -0.95 2.00
CA GLU A 596 15.28 -1.96 2.83
C GLU A 596 14.58 -1.34 4.03
N HIS A 597 13.53 -2.02 4.49
CA HIS A 597 12.73 -1.61 5.65
C HIS A 597 13.59 -1.47 6.92
N ALA A 598 13.27 -0.46 7.69
CA ALA A 598 13.82 -0.19 9.02
C ALA A 598 12.95 0.88 9.70
N SER A 599 13.36 1.41 10.86
CA SER A 599 12.78 2.66 11.33
C SER A 599 13.12 3.80 10.36
N HIS A 600 12.22 4.78 10.20
CA HIS A 600 12.47 5.92 9.31
C HIS A 600 13.81 6.63 9.63
N ALA A 601 14.12 6.79 10.92
CA ALA A 601 15.38 7.40 11.35
C ALA A 601 16.61 6.56 10.93
N SER A 602 16.56 5.22 11.05
CA SER A 602 17.64 4.34 10.59
C SER A 602 17.83 4.43 9.06
N MET A 603 16.73 4.49 8.31
CA MET A 603 16.78 4.63 6.85
C MET A 603 17.43 5.95 6.44
N LEU A 604 17.01 7.09 7.03
CA LEU A 604 17.62 8.40 6.76
C LEU A 604 19.13 8.40 7.08
N LYS A 605 19.52 7.82 8.22
CA LYS A 605 20.93 7.71 8.60
C LYS A 605 21.72 6.88 7.57
N ARG A 606 21.16 5.78 7.09
CA ARG A 606 21.80 4.88 6.11
C ARG A 606 22.09 5.61 4.79
N VAL A 607 21.19 6.46 4.35
CA VAL A 607 21.38 7.24 3.11
C VAL A 607 22.02 8.61 3.33
N GLY A 608 22.39 8.96 4.58
CA GLY A 608 23.07 10.22 4.91
C GLY A 608 22.16 11.45 4.85
N LEU A 609 20.84 11.26 4.96
CA LEU A 609 19.85 12.37 4.98
C LEU A 609 19.42 12.77 6.39
N ASP A 610 20.03 12.19 7.42
CA ASP A 610 19.94 12.72 8.80
C ASP A 610 20.87 13.94 8.97
N ALA A 611 20.64 14.73 10.01
CA ALA A 611 21.38 15.97 10.22
C ALA A 611 22.93 15.80 10.26
N PRO A 612 23.50 14.79 10.95
CA PRO A 612 24.94 14.52 10.89
C PRO A 612 25.43 14.07 9.51
N GLY A 613 24.66 13.25 8.82
CA GLY A 613 25.00 12.73 7.48
C GLY A 613 25.09 13.86 6.45
N ILE A 614 24.12 14.75 6.43
CA ILE A 614 24.13 15.94 5.55
C ILE A 614 25.39 16.78 5.79
N ASP A 615 25.71 17.11 7.05
CA ASP A 615 26.91 17.87 7.43
C ASP A 615 28.21 17.18 6.96
N GLN A 616 28.31 15.87 7.19
CA GLN A 616 29.46 15.07 6.78
C GLN A 616 29.64 15.05 5.26
N MET A 617 28.57 14.83 4.50
CA MET A 617 28.65 14.76 3.04
C MET A 617 29.03 16.10 2.42
N ILE A 618 28.55 17.22 2.98
CA ILE A 618 28.98 18.56 2.54
C ILE A 618 30.46 18.78 2.83
N LYS A 619 30.94 18.46 4.04
CA LYS A 619 32.36 18.56 4.40
C LYS A 619 33.25 17.72 3.48
N GLN A 620 32.85 16.50 3.18
CA GLN A 620 33.55 15.63 2.25
C GLN A 620 33.64 16.26 0.84
N LYS A 621 32.55 16.84 0.34
CA LYS A 621 32.53 17.51 -0.95
C LYS A 621 33.48 18.71 -0.96
N LEU A 622 33.53 19.51 0.10
CA LEU A 622 34.41 20.67 0.22
C LEU A 622 35.92 20.29 0.17
N THR A 623 36.29 19.10 0.57
CA THR A 623 37.70 18.62 0.45
C THR A 623 38.09 18.27 -0.99
N GLN A 624 37.12 18.17 -1.90
CA GLN A 624 37.32 17.84 -3.32
C GLN A 624 37.29 19.07 -4.23
N LEU A 625 36.90 20.24 -3.71
CA LEU A 625 36.87 21.50 -4.39
C LEU A 625 38.16 22.31 -4.18
#